data_26c08ec46f053b3862258bb64e772514
#
_entry.id   26c08ec46f053b3862258bb64e772514
#
_cell.length_a   1.000
_cell.length_b   1.000
_cell.length_c   1.000
_cell.angle_alpha   90.00
_cell.angle_beta   90.00
_cell.angle_gamma   90.00
#
_symmetry.space_group_name_H-M   'P 1'
#
loop_
_entity.id
_entity.type
_entity.pdbx_description
1 polymer ?
#
loop_
_entity_poly.entity_id
_entity_poly.type
_entity_poly.pdbx_seq_one_letter_code
_entity_poly.pdbx_strand_id
1 'polypeptide(L)'
;QRASFAIRPRRTGSHSFTSQQLGADLGAAVLAQRPDLKVNLSAPEWALHAEVRDKRAFLFREVLPAVGGLPLHTQGKILVHVENWRDLVAGWLLAKRGCTLELIEQGQLPKPERAALERWHPRLHSHPKTSLDELPQLARRRKAHGVAVGWDAQRMIAPPTGITWHAPLLALPAERVTVLREILLEQKSPEGPSGKKPA
;
A
#
# COMPACT_ATOMS: atom_id res chain seq x y z
N GLN A 1 39.66 6.14 -8.28
CA GLN A 1 38.77 6.75 -7.24
C GLN A 1 38.44 5.66 -6.24
N ARG A 2 38.50 5.98 -4.92
CA ARG A 2 38.05 5.04 -3.88
C ARG A 2 36.53 4.94 -3.94
N ALA A 3 36.00 3.71 -3.94
CA ALA A 3 34.57 3.48 -3.87
C ALA A 3 33.97 4.06 -2.57
N SER A 4 32.75 4.61 -2.65
CA SER A 4 32.15 5.30 -1.51
C SER A 4 30.89 4.59 -1.03
N PHE A 5 30.68 4.64 0.29
CA PHE A 5 29.51 4.03 0.91
C PHE A 5 28.87 4.91 1.98
N ALA A 6 27.63 4.59 2.34
CA ALA A 6 26.97 5.12 3.52
C ALA A 6 26.25 4.01 4.30
N ILE A 7 26.23 4.15 5.62
CA ILE A 7 25.29 3.40 6.46
C ILE A 7 24.00 4.22 6.59
N ARG A 8 22.86 3.57 6.43
CA ARG A 8 21.50 4.15 6.60
C ARG A 8 20.82 3.47 7.80
N PRO A 9 21.12 3.93 9.03
CA PRO A 9 20.62 3.31 10.23
C PRO A 9 19.18 3.75 10.51
N ARG A 10 18.36 2.82 10.96
CA ARG A 10 16.99 3.04 11.45
C ARG A 10 16.76 2.19 12.67
N ARG A 11 16.06 2.71 13.67
CA ARG A 11 15.67 1.92 14.83
C ARG A 11 14.23 2.19 15.25
N THR A 12 13.60 1.16 15.79
CA THR A 12 12.26 1.20 16.38
C THR A 12 12.29 0.44 17.69
N GLY A 13 11.66 0.97 18.72
CA GLY A 13 11.72 0.43 20.08
C GLY A 13 12.72 1.18 20.98
N SER A 14 12.94 0.67 22.19
CA SER A 14 13.84 1.26 23.18
C SER A 14 15.21 0.57 23.11
N HIS A 15 16.27 1.36 22.96
CA HIS A 15 17.65 0.89 22.85
C HIS A 15 18.59 1.82 23.62
N SER A 16 19.70 1.30 24.11
CA SER A 16 20.75 2.06 24.81
C SER A 16 21.62 2.90 23.87
N PHE A 17 21.41 2.85 22.55
CA PHE A 17 22.15 3.57 21.54
C PHE A 17 21.22 4.39 20.63
N THR A 18 21.76 5.41 19.98
CA THR A 18 21.05 6.21 18.98
C THR A 18 21.25 5.63 17.58
N SER A 19 20.40 6.03 16.61
CA SER A 19 20.63 5.67 15.20
C SER A 19 21.97 6.22 14.68
N GLN A 20 22.38 7.40 15.15
CA GLN A 20 23.65 8.00 14.76
C GLN A 20 24.83 7.18 15.27
N GLN A 21 24.82 6.74 16.53
CA GLN A 21 25.84 5.85 17.08
C GLN A 21 25.91 4.53 16.31
N LEU A 22 24.76 3.89 16.06
CA LEU A 22 24.69 2.68 15.25
C LEU A 22 25.32 2.87 13.87
N GLY A 23 25.05 4.00 13.22
CA GLY A 23 25.63 4.34 11.92
C GLY A 23 27.14 4.52 11.97
N ALA A 24 27.65 5.18 13.02
CA ALA A 24 29.08 5.38 13.23
C ALA A 24 29.82 4.06 13.50
N ASP A 25 29.27 3.24 14.39
CA ASP A 25 29.89 1.94 14.76
C ASP A 25 29.93 0.99 13.58
N LEU A 26 28.84 0.86 12.82
CA LEU A 26 28.79 0.05 11.61
C LEU A 26 29.71 0.60 10.51
N GLY A 27 29.79 1.93 10.37
CA GLY A 27 30.71 2.57 9.43
C GLY A 27 32.18 2.29 9.78
N ALA A 28 32.52 2.39 11.04
CA ALA A 28 33.87 2.04 11.55
C ALA A 28 34.19 0.56 11.32
N ALA A 29 33.26 -0.34 11.59
CA ALA A 29 33.43 -1.78 11.36
C ALA A 29 33.66 -2.09 9.86
N VAL A 30 32.94 -1.43 8.95
CA VAL A 30 33.16 -1.57 7.50
C VAL A 30 34.55 -1.08 7.12
N LEU A 31 35.00 0.09 7.59
CA LEU A 31 36.31 0.66 7.27
C LEU A 31 37.44 -0.17 7.84
N ALA A 32 37.27 -0.81 9.00
CA ALA A 32 38.25 -1.71 9.57
C ALA A 32 38.52 -2.94 8.67
N GLN A 33 37.51 -3.44 7.97
CA GLN A 33 37.61 -4.55 7.03
C GLN A 33 37.95 -4.11 5.60
N ARG A 34 37.57 -2.89 5.22
CA ARG A 34 37.73 -2.33 3.88
C ARG A 34 38.29 -0.90 3.95
N PRO A 35 39.56 -0.74 4.27
CA PRO A 35 40.22 0.58 4.38
C PRO A 35 40.33 1.31 3.02
N ASP A 36 40.13 0.60 1.93
CA ASP A 36 40.04 1.14 0.57
C ASP A 36 38.77 1.96 0.30
N LEU A 37 37.75 1.85 1.13
CA LEU A 37 36.53 2.58 0.99
C LEU A 37 36.57 3.98 1.64
N LYS A 38 35.64 4.84 1.27
CA LYS A 38 35.40 6.12 1.93
C LYS A 38 33.91 6.32 2.28
N VAL A 39 33.63 6.99 3.37
CA VAL A 39 32.26 7.35 3.74
C VAL A 39 31.82 8.55 2.92
N ASN A 40 30.62 8.48 2.32
CA ASN A 40 29.96 9.60 1.65
C ASN A 40 28.45 9.55 2.00
N LEU A 41 28.03 10.42 2.90
CA LEU A 41 26.64 10.42 3.38
C LEU A 41 25.65 11.05 2.38
N SER A 42 26.12 11.92 1.50
CA SER A 42 25.26 12.65 0.56
C SER A 42 24.99 11.86 -0.72
N ALA A 43 26.03 11.34 -1.36
CA ALA A 43 25.94 10.65 -2.63
C ALA A 43 26.89 9.42 -2.65
N PRO A 44 26.57 8.38 -1.86
CA PRO A 44 27.35 7.15 -1.85
C PRO A 44 27.13 6.33 -3.13
N GLU A 45 28.16 5.62 -3.60
CA GLU A 45 27.99 4.64 -4.68
C GLU A 45 27.13 3.45 -4.27
N TRP A 46 27.15 3.11 -2.97
CA TRP A 46 26.24 2.12 -2.40
C TRP A 46 25.90 2.44 -0.94
N ALA A 47 24.74 1.99 -0.50
CA ALA A 47 24.28 2.16 0.86
C ALA A 47 24.02 0.80 1.53
N LEU A 48 24.43 0.69 2.79
CA LEU A 48 24.05 -0.41 3.67
C LEU A 48 22.97 0.11 4.62
N HIS A 49 21.78 -0.42 4.51
CA HIS A 49 20.69 -0.15 5.42
C HIS A 49 20.79 -1.07 6.63
N ALA A 50 20.67 -0.50 7.82
CA ALA A 50 20.65 -1.23 9.08
C ALA A 50 19.40 -0.87 9.85
N GLU A 51 18.45 -1.79 9.95
CA GLU A 51 17.21 -1.57 10.67
C GLU A 51 17.17 -2.44 11.93
N VAL A 52 17.06 -1.79 13.11
CA VAL A 52 16.93 -2.47 14.40
C VAL A 52 15.50 -2.31 14.90
N ARG A 53 14.84 -3.43 15.16
CA ARG A 53 13.48 -3.50 15.70
C ARG A 53 13.50 -4.35 16.96
N ASP A 54 13.39 -3.70 18.11
CA ASP A 54 13.50 -4.35 19.42
C ASP A 54 14.76 -5.22 19.53
N LYS A 55 14.62 -6.55 19.51
CA LYS A 55 15.72 -7.53 19.63
C LYS A 55 16.21 -8.06 18.28
N ARG A 56 15.74 -7.54 17.15
CA ARG A 56 16.13 -8.00 15.80
C ARG A 56 16.84 -6.90 15.05
N ALA A 57 17.86 -7.29 14.30
CA ALA A 57 18.57 -6.41 13.38
C ALA A 57 18.49 -6.98 11.95
N PHE A 58 18.28 -6.09 10.99
CA PHE A 58 18.23 -6.43 9.57
C PHE A 58 19.24 -5.58 8.83
N LEU A 59 20.05 -6.23 7.98
CA LEU A 59 21.00 -5.57 7.08
C LEU A 59 20.57 -5.84 5.65
N PHE A 60 20.48 -4.80 4.84
CA PHE A 60 20.09 -4.93 3.43
C PHE A 60 20.69 -3.79 2.61
N ARG A 61 20.89 -4.03 1.32
CA ARG A 61 21.49 -3.06 0.39
C ARG A 61 20.48 -2.36 -0.49
N GLU A 62 19.34 -2.99 -0.70
CA GLU A 62 18.33 -2.52 -1.63
C GLU A 62 16.97 -2.36 -0.95
N VAL A 63 16.30 -1.27 -1.27
CA VAL A 63 14.91 -1.02 -0.92
C VAL A 63 14.11 -1.06 -2.22
N LEU A 64 13.37 -2.13 -2.40
CA LEU A 64 12.50 -2.26 -3.57
C LEU A 64 11.29 -1.35 -3.41
N PRO A 65 11.05 -0.42 -4.34
CA PRO A 65 9.85 0.39 -4.32
C PRO A 65 8.64 -0.51 -4.54
N ALA A 66 7.65 -0.34 -3.69
CA ALA A 66 6.38 -1.05 -3.79
C ALA A 66 5.24 -0.06 -3.71
N VAL A 67 4.05 -0.53 -3.96
CA VAL A 67 2.81 0.27 -3.98
C VAL A 67 2.46 0.91 -2.63
N GLY A 68 3.15 0.53 -1.56
CA GLY A 68 2.92 1.00 -0.19
C GLY A 68 1.59 0.51 0.39
N GLY A 69 1.35 0.85 1.65
CA GLY A 69 0.14 0.44 2.38
C GLY A 69 0.35 -0.76 3.29
N LEU A 70 -0.74 -1.37 3.72
CA LEU A 70 -0.75 -2.56 4.56
C LEU A 70 -1.00 -3.81 3.70
N PRO A 71 -0.51 -4.98 4.11
CA PRO A 71 -0.83 -6.22 3.43
C PRO A 71 -2.35 -6.45 3.40
N LEU A 72 -2.86 -6.94 2.27
CA LEU A 72 -4.28 -7.30 2.14
C LEU A 72 -4.69 -8.30 3.25
N HIS A 73 -5.95 -8.27 3.61
CA HIS A 73 -6.57 -9.14 4.62
C HIS A 73 -6.18 -8.84 6.08
N THR A 74 -5.46 -7.74 6.36
CA THR A 74 -5.06 -7.38 7.73
C THR A 74 -6.07 -6.50 8.46
N GLN A 75 -7.00 -5.85 7.74
CA GLN A 75 -7.94 -4.85 8.29
C GLN A 75 -9.42 -5.20 8.08
N GLY A 76 -9.71 -6.49 7.87
CA GLY A 76 -11.07 -6.96 7.69
C GLY A 76 -11.60 -6.77 6.26
N LYS A 77 -12.91 -6.97 6.10
CA LYS A 77 -13.59 -6.98 4.80
C LYS A 77 -14.48 -5.74 4.62
N ILE A 78 -14.49 -5.21 3.41
CA ILE A 78 -15.33 -4.10 2.96
C ILE A 78 -16.08 -4.51 1.69
N LEU A 79 -17.38 -4.24 1.63
CA LEU A 79 -18.12 -4.28 0.38
C LEU A 79 -17.90 -2.96 -0.36
N VAL A 80 -17.68 -3.01 -1.67
CA VAL A 80 -17.58 -1.82 -2.51
C VAL A 80 -18.81 -1.76 -3.39
N HIS A 81 -19.67 -0.76 -3.18
CA HIS A 81 -20.84 -0.52 -4.02
C HIS A 81 -20.39 0.22 -5.28
N VAL A 82 -20.41 -0.48 -6.44
CA VAL A 82 -19.77 0.01 -7.66
C VAL A 82 -20.80 0.42 -8.70
N GLU A 83 -20.92 1.71 -8.94
CA GLU A 83 -21.70 2.31 -10.02
C GLU A 83 -20.79 2.86 -11.12
N ASN A 84 -19.59 3.30 -10.75
CA ASN A 84 -18.64 3.92 -11.68
C ASN A 84 -17.18 3.74 -11.19
N TRP A 85 -16.22 4.30 -11.95
CA TRP A 85 -14.79 4.15 -11.67
C TRP A 85 -14.35 4.77 -10.34
N ARG A 86 -15.04 5.79 -9.83
CA ARG A 86 -14.69 6.43 -8.54
C ARG A 86 -14.84 5.44 -7.38
N ASP A 87 -15.85 4.57 -7.45
CA ASP A 87 -16.09 3.56 -6.43
C ASP A 87 -14.95 2.53 -6.39
N LEU A 88 -14.40 2.17 -7.57
CA LEU A 88 -13.23 1.30 -7.65
C LEU A 88 -11.97 1.95 -7.07
N VAL A 89 -11.77 3.27 -7.30
CA VAL A 89 -10.69 4.03 -6.67
C VAL A 89 -10.88 4.10 -5.15
N ALA A 90 -12.11 4.32 -4.67
CA ALA A 90 -12.42 4.30 -3.25
C ALA A 90 -12.11 2.93 -2.62
N GLY A 91 -12.51 1.84 -3.27
CA GLY A 91 -12.17 0.48 -2.87
C GLY A 91 -10.66 0.26 -2.82
N TRP A 92 -9.92 0.69 -3.85
CA TRP A 92 -8.47 0.58 -3.88
C TRP A 92 -7.77 1.30 -2.71
N LEU A 93 -8.23 2.49 -2.33
CA LEU A 93 -7.68 3.18 -1.17
C LEU A 93 -7.85 2.39 0.13
N LEU A 94 -8.95 1.65 0.27
CA LEU A 94 -9.17 0.77 1.41
C LEU A 94 -8.36 -0.54 1.30
N ALA A 95 -8.17 -1.07 0.09
CA ALA A 95 -7.24 -2.18 -0.14
C ALA A 95 -5.82 -1.81 0.27
N LYS A 96 -5.34 -0.61 -0.05
CA LYS A 96 -4.05 -0.07 0.44
C LYS A 96 -3.98 0.03 1.97
N ARG A 97 -5.11 0.14 2.64
CA ARG A 97 -5.21 0.08 4.11
C ARG A 97 -5.29 -1.34 4.65
N GLY A 98 -5.17 -2.36 3.81
CA GLY A 98 -5.17 -3.77 4.20
C GLY A 98 -6.55 -4.43 4.21
N CYS A 99 -7.59 -3.75 3.72
CA CYS A 99 -8.94 -4.33 3.65
C CYS A 99 -9.05 -5.37 2.53
N THR A 100 -9.79 -6.42 2.80
CA THR A 100 -10.30 -7.34 1.77
C THR A 100 -11.51 -6.69 1.10
N LEU A 101 -11.57 -6.74 -0.22
CA LEU A 101 -12.69 -6.16 -0.96
C LEU A 101 -13.60 -7.25 -1.54
N GLU A 102 -14.92 -6.96 -1.54
CA GLU A 102 -15.91 -7.65 -2.36
C GLU A 102 -16.73 -6.59 -3.10
N LEU A 103 -16.87 -6.72 -4.41
CA LEU A 103 -17.58 -5.74 -5.25
C LEU A 103 -19.07 -6.07 -5.31
N ILE A 104 -19.93 -5.06 -5.24
CA ILE A 104 -21.37 -5.13 -5.51
C ILE A 104 -21.61 -4.35 -6.80
N GLU A 105 -21.75 -5.06 -7.91
CA GLU A 105 -21.80 -4.47 -9.24
C GLU A 105 -23.20 -3.97 -9.57
N GLN A 106 -23.37 -2.66 -9.74
CA GLN A 106 -24.67 -2.05 -10.05
C GLN A 106 -24.97 -2.02 -11.56
N GLY A 107 -23.98 -2.36 -12.38
CA GLY A 107 -24.08 -2.36 -13.83
C GLY A 107 -22.77 -2.78 -14.49
N GLN A 108 -22.56 -2.33 -15.73
CA GLN A 108 -21.31 -2.62 -16.44
C GLN A 108 -20.16 -1.83 -15.82
N LEU A 109 -19.19 -2.52 -15.26
CA LEU A 109 -18.04 -1.90 -14.62
C LEU A 109 -17.04 -1.31 -15.63
N PRO A 110 -16.35 -0.24 -15.26
CA PRO A 110 -15.21 0.28 -16.00
C PRO A 110 -14.09 -0.75 -16.05
N LYS A 111 -13.87 -1.34 -17.24
CA LYS A 111 -12.92 -2.44 -17.44
C LYS A 111 -11.47 -2.10 -17.02
N PRO A 112 -10.91 -0.90 -17.35
CA PRO A 112 -9.54 -0.58 -16.98
C PRO A 112 -9.30 -0.56 -15.47
N GLU A 113 -10.17 0.10 -14.72
CA GLU A 113 -10.04 0.23 -13.27
C GLU A 113 -10.28 -1.09 -12.55
N ARG A 114 -11.24 -1.88 -13.07
CA ARG A 114 -11.46 -3.23 -12.56
C ARG A 114 -10.24 -4.11 -12.73
N ALA A 115 -9.68 -4.17 -13.94
CA ALA A 115 -8.47 -4.94 -14.23
C ALA A 115 -7.28 -4.46 -13.39
N ALA A 116 -7.16 -3.14 -13.18
CA ALA A 116 -6.16 -2.58 -12.30
C ALA A 116 -6.35 -3.05 -10.85
N LEU A 117 -7.58 -3.03 -10.34
CA LEU A 117 -7.88 -3.48 -8.98
C LEU A 117 -7.66 -4.99 -8.79
N GLU A 118 -7.93 -5.80 -9.81
CA GLU A 118 -7.67 -7.25 -9.79
C GLU A 118 -6.17 -7.58 -9.67
N ARG A 119 -5.29 -6.76 -10.24
CA ARG A 119 -3.84 -6.90 -10.03
C ARG A 119 -3.44 -6.71 -8.56
N TRP A 120 -4.14 -5.83 -7.85
CA TRP A 120 -3.95 -5.59 -6.43
C TRP A 120 -4.57 -6.64 -5.55
N HIS A 121 -5.70 -7.16 -5.96
CA HIS A 121 -6.54 -8.06 -5.20
C HIS A 121 -6.86 -9.32 -6.03
N PRO A 122 -5.91 -10.27 -6.17
CA PRO A 122 -6.06 -11.42 -7.09
C PRO A 122 -7.28 -12.31 -6.80
N ARG A 123 -7.88 -12.21 -5.62
CA ARG A 123 -9.10 -12.92 -5.21
C ARG A 123 -10.26 -11.95 -5.03
N LEU A 124 -10.41 -11.02 -5.96
CA LEU A 124 -11.50 -10.06 -5.94
C LEU A 124 -12.81 -10.76 -6.33
N HIS A 125 -13.73 -10.84 -5.38
CA HIS A 125 -15.05 -11.40 -5.60
C HIS A 125 -16.04 -10.31 -5.98
N SER A 126 -16.98 -10.66 -6.88
CA SER A 126 -18.08 -9.79 -7.26
C SER A 126 -19.41 -10.44 -6.90
N HIS A 127 -20.36 -9.61 -6.52
CA HIS A 127 -21.75 -9.96 -6.25
C HIS A 127 -22.68 -9.21 -7.20
N PRO A 128 -23.84 -9.78 -7.49
CA PRO A 128 -24.83 -9.14 -8.34
C PRO A 128 -25.36 -7.85 -7.70
N LYS A 129 -26.03 -7.06 -8.51
CA LYS A 129 -26.72 -5.83 -8.11
C LYS A 129 -27.53 -6.04 -6.84
N THR A 130 -27.31 -5.15 -5.88
CA THR A 130 -27.97 -5.14 -4.58
C THR A 130 -28.33 -3.70 -4.25
N SER A 131 -29.56 -3.44 -3.83
CA SER A 131 -30.00 -2.09 -3.45
C SER A 131 -29.25 -1.61 -2.21
N LEU A 132 -29.16 -0.28 -2.02
CA LEU A 132 -28.50 0.31 -0.86
C LEU A 132 -29.12 -0.17 0.46
N ASP A 133 -30.44 -0.32 0.51
CA ASP A 133 -31.18 -0.75 1.71
C ASP A 133 -30.89 -2.22 2.11
N GLU A 134 -30.48 -3.04 1.14
CA GLU A 134 -30.13 -4.45 1.37
C GLU A 134 -28.66 -4.64 1.78
N LEU A 135 -27.81 -3.64 1.51
CA LEU A 135 -26.37 -3.73 1.82
C LEU A 135 -26.05 -4.00 3.29
N PRO A 136 -26.75 -3.43 4.29
CA PRO A 136 -26.50 -3.76 5.70
C PRO A 136 -26.70 -5.25 6.00
N GLN A 137 -27.73 -5.87 5.41
CA GLN A 137 -27.99 -7.30 5.59
C GLN A 137 -26.94 -8.16 4.85
N LEU A 138 -26.58 -7.78 3.63
CA LEU A 138 -25.55 -8.45 2.86
C LEU A 138 -24.20 -8.40 3.59
N ALA A 139 -23.83 -7.22 4.12
CA ALA A 139 -22.58 -7.03 4.86
C ALA A 139 -22.50 -7.92 6.10
N ARG A 140 -23.60 -8.05 6.86
CA ARG A 140 -23.65 -8.98 7.99
C ARG A 140 -23.44 -10.42 7.54
N ARG A 141 -24.14 -10.86 6.48
CA ARG A 141 -23.98 -12.24 5.92
C ARG A 141 -22.54 -12.49 5.44
N ARG A 142 -21.91 -11.48 4.85
CA ARG A 142 -20.52 -11.57 4.33
C ARG A 142 -19.46 -11.30 5.40
N LYS A 143 -19.87 -10.94 6.64
CA LYS A 143 -18.97 -10.52 7.72
C LYS A 143 -18.09 -9.34 7.29
N ALA A 144 -18.68 -8.39 6.56
CA ALA A 144 -18.02 -7.15 6.17
C ALA A 144 -18.21 -6.09 7.26
N HIS A 145 -17.19 -5.28 7.49
CA HIS A 145 -17.19 -4.22 8.50
C HIS A 145 -17.81 -2.91 8.00
N GLY A 146 -18.00 -2.77 6.69
CA GLY A 146 -18.56 -1.58 6.11
C GLY A 146 -18.76 -1.69 4.60
N VAL A 147 -19.30 -0.61 4.04
CA VAL A 147 -19.51 -0.40 2.60
C VAL A 147 -18.68 0.80 2.15
N ALA A 148 -17.95 0.66 1.05
CA ALA A 148 -17.23 1.74 0.41
C ALA A 148 -17.97 2.28 -0.79
N VAL A 149 -17.91 3.60 -0.97
CA VAL A 149 -18.51 4.35 -2.07
C VAL A 149 -17.58 5.47 -2.53
N GLY A 150 -17.62 5.80 -3.81
CA GLY A 150 -16.86 6.88 -4.41
C GLY A 150 -17.58 8.24 -4.43
N TRP A 151 -18.41 8.50 -3.43
CA TRP A 151 -19.18 9.75 -3.37
C TRP A 151 -18.29 10.99 -3.33
N ASP A 152 -18.83 12.07 -3.88
CA ASP A 152 -18.37 13.44 -3.69
C ASP A 152 -19.47 14.26 -2.99
N ALA A 153 -19.19 15.51 -2.68
CA ALA A 153 -20.12 16.39 -1.98
C ALA A 153 -21.47 16.60 -2.71
N GLN A 154 -21.49 16.42 -4.05
CA GLN A 154 -22.70 16.59 -4.87
C GLN A 154 -23.55 15.30 -4.96
N ARG A 155 -22.91 14.15 -4.76
CA ARG A 155 -23.53 12.81 -4.91
C ARG A 155 -23.76 12.12 -3.58
N MET A 156 -23.41 12.75 -2.48
CA MET A 156 -23.64 12.19 -1.16
C MET A 156 -25.14 12.12 -0.87
N ILE A 157 -25.61 10.94 -0.54
CA ILE A 157 -26.96 10.69 -0.04
C ILE A 157 -26.90 10.29 1.43
N ALA A 158 -28.03 10.39 2.13
CA ALA A 158 -28.13 9.83 3.47
C ALA A 158 -28.04 8.30 3.39
N PRO A 159 -26.97 7.67 3.92
CA PRO A 159 -26.81 6.24 3.78
C PRO A 159 -27.75 5.47 4.71
N PRO A 160 -28.20 4.26 4.33
CA PRO A 160 -28.96 3.40 5.21
C PRO A 160 -28.20 3.10 6.51
N THR A 161 -28.95 3.01 7.60
CA THR A 161 -28.40 2.72 8.93
C THR A 161 -27.99 1.24 9.09
N GLY A 162 -27.24 0.93 10.14
CA GLY A 162 -26.92 -0.45 10.50
C GLY A 162 -25.64 -1.01 9.91
N ILE A 163 -24.86 -0.17 9.21
CA ILE A 163 -23.50 -0.47 8.75
C ILE A 163 -22.66 0.80 8.66
N THR A 164 -21.33 0.66 8.75
CA THR A 164 -20.41 1.78 8.53
C THR A 164 -20.23 2.06 7.03
N TRP A 165 -20.31 3.31 6.64
CA TRP A 165 -20.06 3.76 5.27
C TRP A 165 -18.71 4.46 5.19
N HIS A 166 -17.94 4.13 4.16
CA HIS A 166 -16.64 4.69 3.89
C HIS A 166 -16.68 5.44 2.56
N ALA A 167 -16.51 6.75 2.61
CA ALA A 167 -16.43 7.59 1.43
C ALA A 167 -15.06 8.31 1.37
N PRO A 168 -13.97 7.58 1.07
CA PRO A 168 -12.61 8.11 1.19
C PRO A 168 -12.28 9.23 0.19
N LEU A 169 -13.14 9.44 -0.82
CA LEU A 169 -13.00 10.50 -1.82
C LEU A 169 -13.81 11.76 -1.51
N LEU A 170 -14.67 11.73 -0.48
CA LEU A 170 -15.67 12.77 -0.24
C LEU A 170 -15.08 14.17 -0.10
N ALA A 171 -13.98 14.31 0.60
CA ALA A 171 -13.30 15.59 0.85
C ALA A 171 -12.19 15.92 -0.16
N LEU A 172 -12.00 15.10 -1.20
CA LEU A 172 -10.94 15.32 -2.18
C LEU A 172 -11.44 16.14 -3.37
N PRO A 173 -10.66 17.12 -3.84
CA PRO A 173 -10.98 17.82 -5.08
C PRO A 173 -10.91 16.87 -6.29
N ALA A 174 -11.68 17.17 -7.33
CA ALA A 174 -11.83 16.30 -8.50
C ALA A 174 -10.49 15.96 -9.18
N GLU A 175 -9.60 16.92 -9.26
CA GLU A 175 -8.24 16.77 -9.83
C GLU A 175 -7.44 15.73 -9.05
N ARG A 176 -7.55 15.75 -7.73
CA ARG A 176 -6.84 14.78 -6.89
C ARG A 176 -7.39 13.37 -7.07
N VAL A 177 -8.69 13.23 -7.25
CA VAL A 177 -9.32 11.92 -7.52
C VAL A 177 -8.89 11.39 -8.89
N THR A 178 -8.76 12.26 -9.90
CA THR A 178 -8.22 11.90 -11.21
C THR A 178 -6.79 11.38 -11.11
N VAL A 179 -5.92 12.06 -10.38
CA VAL A 179 -4.54 11.61 -10.13
C VAL A 179 -4.52 10.25 -9.43
N LEU A 180 -5.40 10.00 -8.46
CA LEU A 180 -5.50 8.69 -7.80
C LEU A 180 -5.94 7.59 -8.78
N ARG A 181 -6.84 7.89 -9.71
CA ARG A 181 -7.23 6.98 -10.78
C ARG A 181 -6.05 6.63 -11.69
N GLU A 182 -5.29 7.62 -12.12
CA GLU A 182 -4.08 7.42 -12.94
C GLU A 182 -3.07 6.53 -12.21
N ILE A 183 -2.78 6.81 -10.95
CA ILE A 183 -1.91 5.98 -10.12
C ILE A 183 -2.41 4.52 -10.04
N LEU A 184 -3.72 4.30 -9.91
CA LEU A 184 -4.29 2.95 -9.92
C LEU A 184 -4.05 2.26 -11.26
N LEU A 185 -4.23 2.98 -12.38
CA LEU A 185 -4.11 2.43 -13.73
C LEU A 185 -2.67 2.16 -14.14
N GLU A 186 -1.72 3.05 -13.79
CA GLU A 186 -0.32 2.99 -14.16
C GLU A 186 0.48 1.91 -13.43
N GLN A 187 -0.02 1.41 -12.32
CA GLN A 187 0.71 0.42 -11.54
C GLN A 187 0.84 -0.89 -12.31
N LYS A 188 2.02 -1.06 -12.91
CA LYS A 188 2.47 -2.35 -13.42
C LYS A 188 2.53 -3.32 -12.24
N SER A 189 2.11 -4.57 -12.46
CA SER A 189 2.47 -5.65 -11.54
C SER A 189 3.97 -5.58 -11.29
N PRO A 190 4.46 -5.75 -10.05
CA PRO A 190 5.89 -5.94 -9.86
C PRO A 190 6.27 -7.14 -10.74
N GLU A 191 7.01 -6.88 -11.81
CA GLU A 191 7.66 -7.96 -12.55
C GLU A 191 8.49 -8.69 -11.50
N GLY A 192 8.13 -9.95 -11.25
CA GLY A 192 8.91 -10.79 -10.37
C GLY A 192 10.36 -10.75 -10.84
N PRO A 193 11.36 -10.85 -9.95
CA PRO A 193 12.76 -10.82 -10.33
C PRO A 193 12.93 -11.82 -11.46
N SER A 194 13.31 -11.33 -12.64
CA SER A 194 13.64 -12.17 -13.79
C SER A 194 14.76 -13.10 -13.35
N GLY A 195 14.38 -14.36 -13.10
CA GLY A 195 15.32 -15.38 -12.65
C GLY A 195 16.35 -15.62 -13.72
N LYS A 196 17.40 -14.82 -13.77
CA LYS A 196 18.67 -15.26 -14.33
C LYS A 196 19.23 -16.27 -13.34
N LYS A 197 19.07 -17.56 -13.65
CA LYS A 197 19.88 -18.61 -13.04
C LYS A 197 21.34 -18.23 -13.25
N PRO A 198 22.19 -18.25 -12.22
CA PRO A 198 23.64 -18.20 -12.43
C PRO A 198 24.05 -19.46 -13.17
N ALA A 199 24.88 -19.26 -14.18
CA ALA A 199 25.58 -20.33 -14.90
C ALA A 199 26.60 -21.00 -13.99
#